data_ddd1432094ae4aedbb7d9b79d92c0243
#
_entry.id   ddd1432094ae4aedbb7d9b79d92c0243
#
_cell.length_a   1.000
_cell.length_b   1.000
_cell.length_c   1.000
_cell.angle_alpha   90.00
_cell.angle_beta   90.00
_cell.angle_gamma   90.00
#
_symmetry.space_group_name_H-M   'P 1'
#
loop_
_entity.id
_entity.type
_entity.pdbx_description
1 polymer ?
#
loop_
_entity_poly.entity_id
_entity_poly.type
_entity_poly.pdbx_seq_one_letter_code
_entity_poly.pdbx_strand_id
1 'polypeptide(L)'
;MTSPLRIGILAGESSGDILGAGLMQALKSQNPQITFEGIGGPLMTAQGLQSMVPMERLSVMGLIEPFKRLPELLGIRKSVVRHFLSYKPDVFIGIDSPDFNLNIERQLKQAGIYTIHYVSPSVWAWRRKRIHKIARSVDLMLTLFPFEVAFYEKHNI
;
A
#
# COMPACT_ATOMS: atom_id res chain seq x y z
N MET A 1 -28.39 -6.55 5.63
CA MET A 1 -27.29 -5.67 6.05
C MET A 1 -26.00 -6.13 5.38
N THR A 2 -25.40 -5.28 4.59
CA THR A 2 -24.06 -5.53 4.08
C THR A 2 -23.06 -5.30 5.20
N SER A 3 -22.13 -6.23 5.40
CA SER A 3 -21.04 -6.06 6.34
C SER A 3 -20.23 -4.80 6.01
N PRO A 4 -19.70 -4.07 7.00
CA PRO A 4 -18.88 -2.91 6.71
C PRO A 4 -17.65 -3.31 5.89
N LEU A 5 -17.31 -2.49 4.89
CA LEU A 5 -16.13 -2.71 4.05
C LEU A 5 -14.86 -2.58 4.90
N ARG A 6 -13.99 -3.57 4.80
CA ARG A 6 -12.74 -3.67 5.57
C ARG A 6 -11.57 -3.43 4.62
N ILE A 7 -10.79 -2.40 4.88
CA ILE A 7 -9.66 -2.01 4.04
C ILE A 7 -8.36 -2.13 4.81
N GLY A 8 -7.42 -2.91 4.27
CA GLY A 8 -6.03 -2.86 4.66
C GLY A 8 -5.34 -1.70 3.95
N ILE A 9 -4.56 -0.89 4.64
CA ILE A 9 -3.88 0.26 4.05
C ILE A 9 -2.49 0.44 4.65
N LEU A 10 -1.50 0.76 3.80
CA LEU A 10 -0.14 0.89 4.26
C LEU A 10 0.58 2.05 3.56
N ALA A 11 1.04 3.00 4.38
CA ALA A 11 1.97 4.05 3.99
C ALA A 11 3.25 3.93 4.81
N GLY A 12 4.41 4.10 4.17
CA GLY A 12 5.72 3.98 4.82
C GLY A 12 6.47 5.30 4.97
N GLU A 13 5.93 6.39 4.42
CA GLU A 13 6.57 7.71 4.40
C GLU A 13 5.54 8.83 4.59
N SER A 14 6.02 10.02 4.95
CA SER A 14 5.16 11.18 5.19
C SER A 14 4.32 11.56 3.97
N SER A 15 4.86 11.44 2.76
CA SER A 15 4.11 11.68 1.52
C SER A 15 2.96 10.70 1.36
N GLY A 16 3.18 9.44 1.68
CA GLY A 16 2.15 8.40 1.69
C GLY A 16 1.10 8.61 2.77
N ASP A 17 1.49 9.12 3.93
CA ASP A 17 0.56 9.48 5.01
C ASP A 17 -0.41 10.57 4.60
N ILE A 18 0.07 11.60 3.89
CA ILE A 18 -0.77 12.67 3.35
C ILE A 18 -1.80 12.10 2.37
N LEU A 19 -1.34 11.30 1.40
CA LEU A 19 -2.22 10.71 0.39
C LEU A 19 -3.20 9.71 1.01
N GLY A 20 -2.72 8.89 1.92
CA GLY A 20 -3.54 7.91 2.63
C GLY A 20 -4.64 8.56 3.47
N ALA A 21 -4.33 9.62 4.19
CA ALA A 21 -5.31 10.37 4.98
C ALA A 21 -6.40 10.97 4.08
N GLY A 22 -6.03 11.57 2.95
CA GLY A 22 -6.98 12.11 1.98
C GLY A 22 -7.89 11.03 1.39
N LEU A 23 -7.31 9.89 1.03
CA LEU A 23 -8.07 8.74 0.52
C LEU A 23 -9.05 8.20 1.57
N MET A 24 -8.60 8.01 2.80
CA MET A 24 -9.45 7.55 3.91
C MET A 24 -10.62 8.51 4.16
N GLN A 25 -10.35 9.80 4.18
CA GLN A 25 -11.38 10.83 4.35
C GLN A 25 -12.43 10.76 3.24
N ALA A 26 -12.01 10.68 1.99
CA ALA A 26 -12.89 10.59 0.85
C ALA A 26 -13.75 9.32 0.88
N LEU A 27 -13.16 8.18 1.19
CA LEU A 27 -13.90 6.92 1.30
C LEU A 27 -14.92 6.93 2.44
N LYS A 28 -14.55 7.45 3.60
CA LYS A 28 -15.45 7.57 4.75
C LYS A 28 -16.59 8.54 4.51
N SER A 29 -16.39 9.57 3.71
CA SER A 29 -17.47 10.48 3.33
C SER A 29 -18.55 9.81 2.49
N GLN A 30 -18.17 8.80 1.71
CA GLN A 30 -19.12 8.01 0.91
C GLN A 30 -19.73 6.85 1.70
N ASN A 31 -18.96 6.24 2.57
CA ASN A 31 -19.42 5.14 3.43
C ASN A 31 -18.78 5.24 4.82
N PRO A 32 -19.48 5.84 5.80
CA PRO A 32 -18.94 6.02 7.16
C PRO A 32 -18.63 4.72 7.90
N GLN A 33 -19.14 3.58 7.44
CA GLN A 33 -18.93 2.28 8.08
C GLN A 33 -17.64 1.59 7.64
N ILE A 34 -16.87 2.17 6.71
CA ILE A 34 -15.59 1.61 6.30
C ILE A 34 -14.61 1.57 7.49
N THR A 35 -13.95 0.44 7.66
CA THR A 35 -12.90 0.26 8.66
C THR A 35 -11.54 0.11 7.99
N PHE A 36 -10.50 0.64 8.63
CA PHE A 36 -9.14 0.61 8.12
C PHE A 36 -8.19 -0.04 9.13
N GLU A 37 -7.34 -0.91 8.65
CA GLU A 37 -6.21 -1.48 9.40
C GLU A 37 -4.93 -1.41 8.58
N GLY A 38 -3.80 -1.24 9.23
CA GLY A 38 -2.49 -1.25 8.56
C GLY A 38 -1.47 -0.38 9.24
N ILE A 39 -0.68 0.31 8.43
CA ILE A 39 0.40 1.20 8.89
C ILE A 39 0.22 2.57 8.24
N GLY A 40 0.32 3.60 9.05
CA GLY A 40 0.28 4.98 8.61
C GLY A 40 0.84 5.92 9.65
N GLY A 41 0.94 7.18 9.27
CA GLY A 41 1.44 8.24 10.13
C GLY A 41 0.34 8.99 10.88
N PRO A 42 0.68 10.16 11.43
CA PRO A 42 -0.26 10.93 12.27
C PRO A 42 -1.51 11.39 11.52
N LEU A 43 -1.42 11.68 10.23
CA LEU A 43 -2.57 12.14 9.46
C LEU A 43 -3.58 11.00 9.20
N MET A 44 -3.11 9.80 8.88
CA MET A 44 -3.97 8.63 8.75
C MET A 44 -4.54 8.21 10.11
N THR A 45 -3.76 8.34 11.18
CA THR A 45 -4.23 8.09 12.54
C THR A 45 -5.36 9.06 12.92
N ALA A 46 -5.27 10.33 12.52
CA ALA A 46 -6.33 11.30 12.72
C ALA A 46 -7.63 10.94 11.98
N GLN A 47 -7.54 10.13 10.91
CA GLN A 47 -8.69 9.60 10.18
C GLN A 47 -9.23 8.28 10.76
N GLY A 48 -8.67 7.81 11.87
CA GLY A 48 -9.16 6.62 12.58
C GLY A 48 -8.33 5.35 12.38
N LEU A 49 -7.15 5.43 11.72
CA LEU A 49 -6.26 4.29 11.62
C LEU A 49 -5.52 4.05 12.95
N GLN A 50 -5.56 2.81 13.42
CA GLN A 50 -4.63 2.36 14.45
C GLN A 50 -3.46 1.66 13.76
N SER A 51 -2.30 2.32 13.73
CA SER A 51 -1.14 1.79 13.05
C SER A 51 -0.56 0.57 13.79
N MET A 52 -0.31 -0.50 13.06
CA MET A 52 0.25 -1.75 13.61
C MET A 52 1.65 -1.53 14.20
N VAL A 53 2.43 -0.66 13.58
CA VAL A 53 3.74 -0.21 14.04
C VAL A 53 3.87 1.27 13.75
N PRO A 54 4.78 2.01 14.43
CA PRO A 54 5.09 3.38 14.04
C PRO A 54 5.58 3.43 12.59
N MET A 55 5.00 4.31 11.77
CA MET A 55 5.36 4.45 10.34
C MET A 55 6.85 4.77 10.16
N GLU A 56 7.46 5.47 11.10
CA GLU A 56 8.88 5.84 11.08
C GLU A 56 9.81 4.62 11.01
N ARG A 57 9.34 3.47 11.46
CA ARG A 57 10.10 2.22 11.34
C ARG A 57 10.24 1.73 9.91
N LEU A 58 9.35 2.12 9.00
CA LEU A 58 9.42 1.81 7.58
C LEU A 58 10.21 2.86 6.79
N SER A 59 10.30 4.07 7.33
CA SER A 59 11.00 5.17 6.68
C SER A 59 12.50 4.96 6.73
N VAL A 60 13.10 4.66 5.58
CA VAL A 60 14.56 4.56 5.42
C VAL A 60 15.09 5.96 5.06
N MET A 61 14.91 6.90 5.97
CA MET A 61 15.48 8.24 5.84
C MET A 61 16.94 8.25 6.32
N GLY A 62 17.86 8.22 5.38
CA GLY A 62 19.28 8.42 5.61
C GLY A 62 20.14 7.44 4.83
N LEU A 63 21.11 7.98 4.13
CA LEU A 63 22.09 7.28 3.30
C LEU A 63 23.01 6.31 4.07
N ILE A 64 22.86 6.20 5.38
CA ILE A 64 23.92 5.62 6.21
C ILE A 64 23.67 4.18 6.61
N GLU A 65 22.43 3.66 6.68
CA GLU A 65 22.24 2.29 7.17
C GLU A 65 21.03 1.51 6.60
N PRO A 66 20.77 1.45 5.27
CA PRO A 66 19.69 0.61 4.75
C PRO A 66 19.90 -0.88 5.08
N PHE A 67 21.15 -1.34 5.17
CA PHE A 67 21.46 -2.75 5.40
C PHE A 67 21.27 -3.19 6.85
N LYS A 68 21.51 -2.32 7.82
CA LYS A 68 21.33 -2.65 9.25
C LYS A 68 19.86 -2.81 9.65
N ARG A 69 18.96 -2.09 8.98
CA ARG A 69 17.52 -2.15 9.24
C ARG A 69 16.79 -3.17 8.39
N LEU A 70 17.46 -3.79 7.44
CA LEU A 70 16.82 -4.77 6.55
C LEU A 70 16.15 -5.93 7.29
N PRO A 71 16.75 -6.57 8.32
CA PRO A 71 16.09 -7.61 9.09
C PRO A 71 14.80 -7.13 9.77
N GLU A 72 14.79 -5.91 10.31
CA GLU A 72 13.61 -5.31 10.92
C GLU A 72 12.50 -5.08 9.88
N LEU A 73 12.84 -4.51 8.74
CA LEU A 73 11.90 -4.27 7.65
C LEU A 73 11.28 -5.57 7.11
N LEU A 74 12.10 -6.61 6.94
CA LEU A 74 11.62 -7.93 6.53
C LEU A 74 10.71 -8.55 7.58
N GLY A 75 11.03 -8.37 8.87
CA GLY A 75 10.20 -8.81 9.98
C GLY A 75 8.85 -8.12 10.02
N ILE A 76 8.82 -6.80 9.86
CA ILE A 76 7.59 -6.02 9.79
C ILE A 76 6.74 -6.46 8.60
N ARG A 77 7.35 -6.60 7.41
CA ARG A 77 6.65 -7.06 6.21
C ARG A 77 6.00 -8.43 6.41
N LYS A 78 6.73 -9.36 6.99
CA LYS A 78 6.22 -10.71 7.31
C LYS A 78 5.04 -10.65 8.29
N SER A 79 5.12 -9.80 9.31
CA SER A 79 4.05 -9.61 10.29
C SER A 79 2.80 -9.02 9.64
N VAL A 80 2.96 -8.04 8.75
CA VAL A 80 1.85 -7.43 8.00
C VAL A 80 1.16 -8.45 7.12
N VAL A 81 1.92 -9.23 6.36
CA VAL A 81 1.35 -10.28 5.50
C VAL A 81 0.59 -11.30 6.35
N ARG A 82 1.18 -11.79 7.43
CA ARG A 82 0.53 -12.74 8.34
C ARG A 82 -0.77 -12.18 8.90
N HIS A 83 -0.77 -10.92 9.34
CA HIS A 83 -1.96 -10.26 9.86
C HIS A 83 -3.07 -10.22 8.82
N PHE A 84 -2.79 -9.77 7.61
CA PHE A 84 -3.81 -9.63 6.57
C PHE A 84 -4.27 -10.97 5.99
N LEU A 85 -3.43 -11.99 5.96
CA LEU A 85 -3.87 -13.34 5.60
C LEU A 85 -4.88 -13.92 6.61
N SER A 86 -4.76 -13.55 7.89
CA SER A 86 -5.70 -13.92 8.94
C SER A 86 -6.93 -13.01 8.96
N TYR A 87 -6.72 -11.70 8.92
CA TYR A 87 -7.78 -10.69 8.97
C TYR A 87 -8.67 -10.69 7.71
N LYS A 88 -8.09 -10.96 6.55
CA LYS A 88 -8.76 -11.02 5.24
C LYS A 88 -9.58 -9.76 4.94
N PRO A 89 -8.94 -8.60 4.72
CA PRO A 89 -9.66 -7.41 4.30
C PRO A 89 -10.31 -7.62 2.93
N ASP A 90 -11.34 -6.84 2.63
CA ASP A 90 -11.97 -6.87 1.31
C ASP A 90 -11.04 -6.30 0.24
N VAL A 91 -10.23 -5.32 0.62
CA VAL A 91 -9.24 -4.66 -0.25
C VAL A 91 -7.99 -4.33 0.56
N PHE A 92 -6.83 -4.48 -0.06
CA PHE A 92 -5.57 -3.96 0.47
C PHE A 92 -5.03 -2.85 -0.44
N ILE A 93 -4.65 -1.73 0.14
CA ILE A 93 -4.11 -0.56 -0.57
C ILE A 93 -2.70 -0.26 -0.07
N GLY A 94 -1.71 -0.47 -0.92
CA GLY A 94 -0.33 -0.02 -0.68
C GLY A 94 -0.12 1.36 -1.28
N ILE A 95 0.43 2.29 -0.50
CA ILE A 95 0.67 3.66 -0.93
C ILE A 95 2.16 3.89 -1.07
N ASP A 96 2.62 4.18 -2.29
CA ASP A 96 4.04 4.40 -2.61
C ASP A 96 4.94 3.26 -2.08
N SER A 97 6.19 3.53 -1.74
CA SER A 97 7.13 2.54 -1.20
C SER A 97 7.07 1.18 -1.92
N PRO A 98 7.28 1.16 -3.25
CA PRO A 98 6.98 -0.03 -4.06
C PRO A 98 7.82 -1.25 -3.70
N ASP A 99 9.05 -1.06 -3.25
CA ASP A 99 9.92 -2.18 -2.85
C ASP A 99 9.39 -2.91 -1.61
N PHE A 100 8.72 -2.19 -0.73
CA PHE A 100 8.07 -2.77 0.44
C PHE A 100 6.66 -3.30 0.10
N ASN A 101 5.82 -2.46 -0.49
CA ASN A 101 4.40 -2.75 -0.71
C ASN A 101 4.13 -3.80 -1.78
N LEU A 102 4.83 -3.79 -2.92
CA LEU A 102 4.57 -4.75 -3.99
C LEU A 102 4.75 -6.20 -3.55
N ASN A 103 5.67 -6.46 -2.65
CA ASN A 103 5.85 -7.81 -2.11
C ASN A 103 4.66 -8.26 -1.27
N ILE A 104 4.13 -7.37 -0.44
CA ILE A 104 2.93 -7.63 0.37
C ILE A 104 1.74 -7.85 -0.55
N GLU A 105 1.52 -6.94 -1.48
CA GLU A 105 0.42 -6.99 -2.45
C GLU A 105 0.40 -8.30 -3.22
N ARG A 106 1.56 -8.75 -3.72
CA ARG A 106 1.67 -10.02 -4.44
C ARG A 106 1.21 -11.20 -3.59
N GLN A 107 1.64 -11.28 -2.34
CA GLN A 107 1.27 -12.37 -1.44
C GLN A 107 -0.23 -12.33 -1.12
N LEU A 108 -0.78 -11.15 -0.89
CA LEU A 108 -2.21 -10.98 -0.61
C LEU A 108 -3.06 -11.27 -1.86
N LYS A 109 -2.63 -10.82 -3.03
CA LYS A 109 -3.29 -11.14 -4.29
C LYS A 109 -3.34 -12.66 -4.54
N GLN A 110 -2.24 -13.36 -4.31
CA GLN A 110 -2.17 -14.82 -4.42
C GLN A 110 -3.15 -15.52 -3.46
N ALA A 111 -3.46 -14.89 -2.34
CA ALA A 111 -4.43 -15.39 -1.36
C ALA A 111 -5.88 -14.99 -1.68
N GLY A 112 -6.13 -14.32 -2.80
CA GLY A 112 -7.47 -13.91 -3.23
C GLY A 112 -7.95 -12.57 -2.69
N ILE A 113 -7.09 -11.79 -2.06
CA ILE A 113 -7.42 -10.43 -1.59
C ILE A 113 -7.21 -9.45 -2.74
N TYR A 114 -8.21 -8.59 -3.00
CA TYR A 114 -8.09 -7.55 -4.03
C TYR A 114 -7.04 -6.52 -3.61
N THR A 115 -6.06 -6.25 -4.47
CA THR A 115 -4.93 -5.37 -4.16
C THR A 115 -4.89 -4.16 -5.07
N ILE A 116 -4.67 -3.00 -4.45
CA ILE A 116 -4.54 -1.72 -5.12
C ILE A 116 -3.18 -1.12 -4.71
N HIS A 117 -2.43 -0.63 -5.69
CA HIS A 117 -1.25 0.20 -5.42
C HIS A 117 -1.54 1.64 -5.81
N TYR A 118 -1.29 2.56 -4.91
CA TYR A 118 -1.49 4.00 -5.11
C TYR A 118 -0.15 4.70 -5.19
N VAL A 119 0.06 5.46 -6.22
CA VAL A 119 1.31 6.11 -6.65
C VAL A 119 2.21 5.15 -7.43
N SER A 120 2.16 5.28 -8.75
CA SER A 120 2.98 4.50 -9.67
C SER A 120 4.48 4.72 -9.42
N PRO A 121 5.29 3.65 -9.30
CA PRO A 121 6.74 3.81 -9.45
C PRO A 121 7.07 4.27 -10.86
N SER A 122 8.17 5.00 -11.04
CA SER A 122 8.57 5.61 -12.32
C SER A 122 9.09 4.59 -13.34
N VAL A 123 8.38 3.49 -13.54
CA VAL A 123 8.77 2.39 -14.46
C VAL A 123 8.73 2.79 -15.93
N TRP A 124 7.96 3.81 -16.28
CA TRP A 124 7.86 4.36 -17.63
C TRP A 124 9.14 5.08 -18.06
N ALA A 125 9.90 5.63 -17.11
CA ALA A 125 11.15 6.33 -17.38
C ALA A 125 12.36 5.39 -17.40
N TRP A 126 12.35 4.40 -16.50
CA TRP A 126 13.44 3.43 -16.33
C TRP A 126 12.93 2.18 -15.61
N ARG A 127 13.64 1.06 -15.73
CA ARG A 127 13.23 -0.24 -15.16
C ARG A 127 11.89 -0.75 -15.70
N ARG A 128 11.65 -0.63 -17.01
CA ARG A 128 10.40 -1.07 -17.66
C ARG A 128 10.04 -2.53 -17.38
N LYS A 129 11.01 -3.40 -17.14
CA LYS A 129 10.77 -4.81 -16.78
C LYS A 129 10.04 -5.00 -15.46
N ARG A 130 10.03 -3.98 -14.61
CA ARG A 130 9.29 -3.96 -13.35
C ARG A 130 7.77 -4.10 -13.54
N ILE A 131 7.27 -3.80 -14.73
CA ILE A 131 5.85 -3.94 -15.07
C ILE A 131 5.33 -5.36 -14.83
N HIS A 132 6.13 -6.38 -15.09
CA HIS A 132 5.72 -7.78 -14.88
C HIS A 132 5.55 -8.11 -13.39
N LYS A 133 6.40 -7.54 -12.55
CA LYS A 133 6.27 -7.66 -11.09
C LYS A 133 5.01 -6.95 -10.60
N ILE A 134 4.76 -5.76 -11.12
CA ILE A 134 3.56 -4.97 -10.78
C ILE A 134 2.30 -5.73 -11.19
N ALA A 135 2.24 -6.26 -12.41
CA ALA A 135 1.11 -7.01 -12.92
C ALA A 135 0.74 -8.23 -12.03
N ARG A 136 1.74 -8.87 -11.42
CA ARG A 136 1.52 -10.00 -10.51
C ARG A 136 1.14 -9.57 -9.10
N SER A 137 1.36 -8.32 -8.75
CA SER A 137 1.19 -7.80 -7.39
C SER A 137 -0.13 -7.08 -7.19
N VAL A 138 -0.66 -6.44 -8.22
CA VAL A 138 -1.82 -5.56 -8.08
C VAL A 138 -2.96 -5.94 -9.04
N ASP A 139 -4.18 -5.70 -8.58
CA ASP A 139 -5.39 -5.76 -9.42
C ASP A 139 -5.68 -4.40 -10.04
N LEU A 140 -5.30 -3.33 -9.35
CA LEU A 140 -5.53 -1.95 -9.79
C LEU A 140 -4.34 -1.07 -9.41
N MET A 141 -3.89 -0.24 -10.36
CA MET A 141 -2.88 0.80 -10.14
C MET A 141 -3.55 2.17 -10.21
N LEU A 142 -3.43 2.94 -9.13
CA LEU A 142 -3.88 4.32 -9.09
C LEU A 142 -2.69 5.24 -9.34
N THR A 143 -2.68 5.90 -10.49
CA THR A 143 -1.61 6.79 -10.91
C THR A 143 -1.90 8.24 -10.52
N LEU A 144 -0.87 9.05 -10.36
CA LEU A 144 -1.00 10.48 -10.10
C LEU A 144 -1.13 11.30 -11.39
N PHE A 145 -0.56 10.81 -12.50
CA PHE A 145 -0.50 11.54 -13.75
C PHE A 145 -1.22 10.81 -14.88
N PRO A 146 -2.01 11.52 -15.71
CA PRO A 146 -2.76 10.90 -16.81
C PRO A 146 -1.91 10.14 -17.82
N PHE A 147 -0.68 10.58 -18.09
CA PHE A 147 0.20 9.91 -19.06
C PHE A 147 0.64 8.49 -18.60
N GLU A 148 0.59 8.21 -17.30
CA GLU A 148 0.95 6.90 -16.77
C GLU A 148 -0.12 5.85 -17.10
N VAL A 149 -1.37 6.26 -17.23
CA VAL A 149 -2.50 5.35 -17.50
C VAL A 149 -2.28 4.54 -18.76
N ALA A 150 -1.90 5.18 -19.85
CA ALA A 150 -1.66 4.52 -21.14
C ALA A 150 -0.55 3.45 -21.05
N PHE A 151 0.45 3.66 -20.20
CA PHE A 151 1.52 2.70 -19.98
C PHE A 151 1.01 1.43 -19.29
N TYR A 152 0.16 1.57 -18.29
CA TYR A 152 -0.43 0.43 -17.56
C TYR A 152 -1.48 -0.30 -18.39
N GLU A 153 -2.31 0.42 -19.12
CA GLU A 153 -3.34 -0.18 -19.99
C GLU A 153 -2.75 -1.12 -21.05
N LYS A 154 -1.58 -0.80 -21.60
CA LYS A 154 -0.86 -1.68 -22.53
C LYS A 154 -0.48 -3.03 -21.94
N HIS A 155 -0.45 -3.13 -20.61
CA HIS A 155 -0.07 -4.33 -19.87
C HIS A 155 -1.26 -4.96 -19.13
N ASN A 156 -2.48 -4.51 -19.43
CA ASN A 156 -3.72 -5.00 -18.80
C ASN A 156 -3.76 -4.80 -17.28
N ILE A 157 -3.26 -3.67 -16.80
CA ILE A 157 -3.31 -3.26 -15.40
C ILE A 157 -4.21 -2.04 -15.26
#